data_17665eb0b005833d41fa4e03249ebb69
#
_entry.id   17665eb0b005833d41fa4e03249ebb69
#
_cell.length_a   1.000
_cell.length_b   1.000
_cell.length_c   1.000
_cell.angle_alpha   90.00
_cell.angle_beta   90.00
_cell.angle_gamma   90.00
#
_symmetry.space_group_name_H-M   'P 1'
#
loop_
_entity.id
_entity.type
_entity.pdbx_description
1 polymer ?
#
loop_
_entity_poly.entity_id
_entity_poly.type
_entity_poly.pdbx_seq_one_letter_code
_entity_poly.pdbx_strand_id
1 'polypeptide(L)'
;MSDAPAAVATPLLEAEDVRKTYRLGAIEVPVLHGASLSVREGEWLAVMGSSGSGKSTLLHILGGLDRADRVGRNADGGEVRFRGRAIERLSNRALDRYRNREIGFVFQFYHLLPELSVVENAVLPALVGQVPLPWRSRRHEIRERAIDLLERFGLGHRLKHRPRELSGGERQRVAIARALANRPAVLLADEPTGNLDRKTGGEILDLLAEEHRRGLSIVMVTHDAGIGERADRTLWLRDGRVDESPDS
;
A
#
# COMPACT_ATOMS: atom_id res chain seq x y z
N MET A 1 -43.22 -1.76 -12.38
CA MET A 1 -42.02 -0.96 -12.09
C MET A 1 -40.90 -1.97 -11.88
N SER A 2 -40.01 -2.09 -12.85
CA SER A 2 -38.93 -3.08 -12.84
C SER A 2 -37.76 -2.47 -12.06
N ASP A 3 -37.46 -3.05 -10.90
CA ASP A 3 -36.28 -2.74 -10.11
C ASP A 3 -35.08 -3.35 -10.85
N ALA A 4 -34.37 -2.53 -11.62
CA ALA A 4 -33.11 -2.94 -12.22
C ALA A 4 -32.08 -3.11 -11.08
N PRO A 5 -31.39 -4.26 -10.98
CA PRO A 5 -30.37 -4.44 -9.94
C PRO A 5 -29.30 -3.35 -10.13
N ALA A 6 -29.02 -2.62 -9.05
CA ALA A 6 -27.94 -1.63 -9.02
C ALA A 6 -26.65 -2.32 -9.53
N ALA A 7 -26.03 -1.76 -10.56
CA ALA A 7 -24.77 -2.26 -11.08
C ALA A 7 -23.75 -2.30 -9.94
N VAL A 8 -23.30 -3.49 -9.57
CA VAL A 8 -22.27 -3.68 -8.56
C VAL A 8 -21.02 -2.98 -9.10
N ALA A 9 -20.62 -1.88 -8.45
CA ALA A 9 -19.46 -1.11 -8.87
C ALA A 9 -18.21 -2.03 -8.83
N THR A 10 -17.46 -2.05 -9.92
CA THR A 10 -16.22 -2.84 -10.01
C THR A 10 -15.27 -2.42 -8.89
N PRO A 11 -14.75 -3.37 -8.09
CA PRO A 11 -13.77 -3.05 -7.05
C PRO A 11 -12.54 -2.34 -7.63
N LEU A 12 -11.93 -1.44 -6.86
CA LEU A 12 -10.66 -0.82 -7.21
C LEU A 12 -9.54 -1.87 -7.22
N LEU A 13 -9.50 -2.70 -6.18
CA LEU A 13 -8.52 -3.77 -6.00
C LEU A 13 -9.25 -5.01 -5.47
N GLU A 14 -8.93 -6.18 -6.01
CA GLU A 14 -9.56 -7.44 -5.66
C GLU A 14 -8.51 -8.54 -5.61
N ALA A 15 -8.58 -9.39 -4.62
CA ALA A 15 -7.86 -10.65 -4.54
C ALA A 15 -8.88 -11.79 -4.47
N GLU A 16 -8.69 -12.83 -5.27
CA GLU A 16 -9.57 -14.01 -5.32
C GLU A 16 -8.71 -15.27 -5.19
N ASP A 17 -8.98 -16.09 -4.17
CA ASP A 17 -8.29 -17.36 -3.84
C ASP A 17 -6.75 -17.27 -3.86
N VAL A 18 -6.18 -16.17 -3.38
CA VAL A 18 -4.73 -15.93 -3.41
C VAL A 18 -4.01 -16.91 -2.49
N ARG A 19 -3.08 -17.69 -3.07
CA ARG A 19 -2.23 -18.68 -2.38
C ARG A 19 -0.78 -18.29 -2.50
N LYS A 20 0.00 -18.58 -1.45
CA LYS A 20 1.44 -18.33 -1.46
C LYS A 20 2.18 -19.32 -0.60
N THR A 21 3.19 -19.95 -1.20
CA THR A 21 4.13 -20.85 -0.53
C THR A 21 5.54 -20.37 -0.84
N TYR A 22 6.34 -20.12 0.18
CA TYR A 22 7.76 -19.82 0.02
C TYR A 22 8.58 -21.12 0.07
N ARG A 23 9.66 -21.16 -0.70
CA ARG A 23 10.61 -22.28 -0.71
C ARG A 23 11.93 -21.83 -0.13
N LEU A 24 12.32 -22.44 0.97
CA LEU A 24 13.59 -22.24 1.65
C LEU A 24 14.43 -23.50 1.49
N GLY A 25 15.15 -23.60 0.38
CA GLY A 25 15.83 -24.85 -0.03
C GLY A 25 14.82 -25.96 -0.30
N ALA A 26 14.85 -27.03 0.51
CA ALA A 26 13.92 -28.16 0.42
C ALA A 26 12.64 -27.98 1.25
N ILE A 27 12.55 -26.94 2.05
CA ILE A 27 11.41 -26.69 2.95
C ILE A 27 10.38 -25.78 2.24
N GLU A 28 9.14 -26.23 2.17
CA GLU A 28 8.01 -25.42 1.74
C GLU A 28 7.32 -24.79 2.97
N VAL A 29 7.10 -23.48 2.90
CA VAL A 29 6.42 -22.71 3.94
C VAL A 29 5.16 -22.10 3.33
N PRO A 30 4.00 -22.76 3.44
CA PRO A 30 2.74 -22.18 2.98
C PRO A 30 2.35 -21.03 3.89
N VAL A 31 1.94 -19.89 3.31
CA VAL A 31 1.63 -18.64 4.02
C VAL A 31 0.21 -18.15 3.73
N LEU A 32 -0.25 -18.23 2.48
CA LEU A 32 -1.62 -17.90 2.11
C LEU A 32 -2.34 -19.13 1.56
N HIS A 33 -3.57 -19.36 2.02
CA HIS A 33 -4.34 -20.57 1.78
C HIS A 33 -5.67 -20.29 1.06
N GLY A 34 -5.69 -19.30 0.15
CA GLY A 34 -6.89 -18.88 -0.58
C GLY A 34 -7.50 -17.61 0.02
N ALA A 35 -6.65 -16.61 0.25
CA ALA A 35 -7.08 -15.31 0.75
C ALA A 35 -7.87 -14.57 -0.33
N SER A 36 -9.08 -14.11 0.01
CA SER A 36 -9.94 -13.32 -0.87
C SER A 36 -10.38 -12.04 -0.18
N LEU A 37 -10.31 -10.92 -0.88
CA LEU A 37 -10.82 -9.62 -0.43
C LEU A 37 -11.10 -8.70 -1.60
N SER A 38 -11.90 -7.68 -1.38
CA SER A 38 -12.13 -6.59 -2.33
C SER A 38 -12.02 -5.24 -1.63
N VAL A 39 -11.57 -4.23 -2.38
CA VAL A 39 -11.43 -2.84 -1.91
C VAL A 39 -12.16 -1.94 -2.89
N ARG A 40 -13.02 -1.06 -2.39
CA ARG A 40 -13.73 -0.06 -3.20
C ARG A 40 -12.87 1.19 -3.40
N GLU A 41 -13.18 1.97 -4.42
CA GLU A 41 -12.56 3.29 -4.57
C GLU A 41 -12.95 4.20 -3.39
N GLY A 42 -11.97 4.85 -2.78
CA GLY A 42 -12.17 5.67 -1.59
C GLY A 42 -12.45 4.89 -0.29
N GLU A 43 -12.23 3.57 -0.24
CA GLU A 43 -12.39 2.77 0.98
C GLU A 43 -11.08 2.70 1.78
N TRP A 44 -11.18 2.82 3.10
CA TRP A 44 -10.13 2.42 4.02
C TRP A 44 -10.42 1.03 4.59
N LEU A 45 -9.68 0.04 4.12
CA LEU A 45 -9.76 -1.35 4.59
C LEU A 45 -8.62 -1.64 5.57
N ALA A 46 -8.95 -2.11 6.77
CA ALA A 46 -7.99 -2.69 7.70
C ALA A 46 -7.99 -4.22 7.57
N VAL A 47 -6.80 -4.83 7.47
CA VAL A 47 -6.61 -6.28 7.54
C VAL A 47 -5.84 -6.60 8.81
N MET A 48 -6.54 -7.20 9.76
CA MET A 48 -6.03 -7.56 11.07
C MET A 48 -5.58 -9.02 11.13
N GLY A 49 -4.71 -9.33 12.08
CA GLY A 49 -4.27 -10.71 12.32
C GLY A 49 -3.01 -10.77 13.17
N SER A 50 -2.71 -11.94 13.72
CA SER A 50 -1.49 -12.18 14.50
C SER A 50 -0.22 -12.03 13.68
N SER A 51 0.93 -11.88 14.35
CA SER A 51 2.22 -11.93 13.67
C SER A 51 2.39 -13.27 12.95
N GLY A 52 2.89 -13.25 11.72
CA GLY A 52 3.06 -14.45 10.91
C GLY A 52 1.81 -14.95 10.17
N SER A 53 0.65 -14.32 10.32
CA SER A 53 -0.59 -14.76 9.62
C SER A 53 -0.58 -14.56 8.10
N GLY A 54 0.44 -13.87 7.55
CA GLY A 54 0.57 -13.63 6.10
C GLY A 54 0.17 -12.22 5.64
N LYS A 55 -0.11 -11.27 6.55
CA LYS A 55 -0.57 -9.90 6.21
C LYS A 55 0.36 -9.16 5.25
N SER A 56 1.65 -9.10 5.57
CA SER A 56 2.64 -8.42 4.69
C SER A 56 2.76 -9.15 3.34
N THR A 57 2.68 -10.48 3.34
CA THR A 57 2.69 -11.27 2.09
C THR A 57 1.49 -10.92 1.21
N LEU A 58 0.29 -10.87 1.79
CA LEU A 58 -0.92 -10.47 1.07
C LEU A 58 -0.77 -9.06 0.50
N LEU A 59 -0.30 -8.10 1.33
CA LEU A 59 -0.09 -6.71 0.90
C LEU A 59 0.93 -6.61 -0.24
N HIS A 60 2.03 -7.37 -0.20
CA HIS A 60 3.03 -7.41 -1.26
C HIS A 60 2.47 -7.97 -2.58
N ILE A 61 1.61 -8.99 -2.50
CA ILE A 61 0.96 -9.56 -3.69
C ILE A 61 -0.03 -8.56 -4.26
N LEU A 62 -0.88 -7.93 -3.45
CA LEU A 62 -1.79 -6.87 -3.89
C LEU A 62 -1.07 -5.74 -4.63
N GLY A 63 0.10 -5.36 -4.14
CA GLY A 63 0.91 -4.30 -4.76
C GLY A 63 1.82 -4.76 -5.90
N GLY A 64 1.80 -6.05 -6.25
CA GLY A 64 2.64 -6.60 -7.32
C GLY A 64 4.14 -6.63 -6.99
N LEU A 65 4.52 -6.56 -5.71
CA LEU A 65 5.90 -6.76 -5.26
C LEU A 65 6.25 -8.24 -5.21
N ASP A 66 5.27 -9.09 -4.94
CA ASP A 66 5.37 -10.55 -5.01
C ASP A 66 4.24 -11.09 -5.90
N ARG A 67 4.27 -12.36 -6.21
CA ARG A 67 3.27 -13.03 -7.04
C ARG A 67 2.60 -14.15 -6.25
N ALA A 68 1.30 -14.31 -6.45
CA ALA A 68 0.57 -15.48 -6.01
C ALA A 68 1.11 -16.75 -6.68
N ASP A 69 0.99 -17.88 -6.01
CA ASP A 69 1.31 -19.18 -6.58
C ASP A 69 0.32 -19.53 -7.69
N ARG A 70 0.81 -20.15 -8.75
CA ARG A 70 -0.04 -20.71 -9.79
C ARG A 70 -0.43 -22.12 -9.41
N VAL A 71 -1.71 -22.37 -9.23
CA VAL A 71 -2.24 -23.70 -8.90
C VAL A 71 -2.68 -24.40 -10.19
N GLY A 72 -1.98 -25.50 -10.58
CA GLY A 72 -2.35 -26.35 -11.70
C GLY A 72 -1.93 -25.87 -13.11
N ARG A 73 -2.07 -26.75 -14.11
CA ARG A 73 -1.73 -26.46 -15.53
C ARG A 73 -2.66 -25.45 -16.19
N ASN A 74 -3.87 -25.24 -15.66
CA ASN A 74 -4.94 -24.41 -16.24
C ASN A 74 -5.11 -23.04 -15.57
N ALA A 75 -4.12 -22.58 -14.78
CA ALA A 75 -4.09 -21.20 -14.23
C ALA A 75 -5.27 -20.78 -13.32
N ASP A 76 -5.97 -21.72 -12.69
CA ASP A 76 -7.03 -21.46 -11.71
C ASP A 76 -6.43 -21.19 -10.29
N GLY A 77 -5.25 -20.66 -10.22
CA GLY A 77 -4.65 -20.11 -9.01
C GLY A 77 -5.15 -18.70 -8.78
N GLY A 78 -5.16 -18.26 -7.52
CA GLY A 78 -5.66 -16.97 -7.13
C GLY A 78 -5.16 -15.81 -7.97
N GLU A 79 -6.00 -14.85 -8.19
CA GLU A 79 -5.79 -13.71 -9.09
C GLU A 79 -5.96 -12.41 -8.32
N VAL A 80 -5.11 -11.43 -8.60
CA VAL A 80 -5.30 -10.05 -8.13
C VAL A 80 -5.74 -9.19 -9.32
N ARG A 81 -6.82 -8.45 -9.16
CA ARG A 81 -7.34 -7.53 -10.17
C ARG A 81 -7.28 -6.09 -9.68
N PHE A 82 -6.79 -5.21 -10.52
CA PHE A 82 -6.87 -3.78 -10.33
C PHE A 82 -7.80 -3.18 -11.39
N ARG A 83 -8.90 -2.55 -10.96
CA ARG A 83 -9.98 -2.07 -11.85
C ARG A 83 -10.40 -3.13 -12.86
N GLY A 84 -10.62 -4.37 -12.39
CA GLY A 84 -11.04 -5.53 -13.18
C GLY A 84 -9.95 -6.16 -14.07
N ARG A 85 -8.70 -5.67 -14.05
CA ARG A 85 -7.60 -6.21 -14.86
C ARG A 85 -6.65 -7.02 -13.99
N ALA A 86 -6.41 -8.27 -14.35
CA ALA A 86 -5.46 -9.15 -13.66
C ALA A 86 -4.03 -8.62 -13.75
N ILE A 87 -3.40 -8.39 -12.60
CA ILE A 87 -2.02 -7.87 -12.55
C ILE A 87 -0.99 -8.93 -12.94
N GLU A 88 -1.29 -10.21 -12.74
CA GLU A 88 -0.43 -11.34 -13.12
C GLU A 88 -0.26 -11.47 -14.65
N ARG A 89 -1.22 -10.94 -15.41
CA ARG A 89 -1.20 -10.93 -16.88
C ARG A 89 -0.47 -9.72 -17.46
N LEU A 90 -0.07 -8.79 -16.63
CA LEU A 90 0.66 -7.60 -17.06
C LEU A 90 2.07 -7.98 -17.53
N SER A 91 2.53 -7.33 -18.61
CA SER A 91 3.95 -7.35 -18.96
C SER A 91 4.78 -6.69 -17.85
N ASN A 92 6.08 -7.01 -17.76
CA ASN A 92 6.95 -6.42 -16.74
C ASN A 92 6.87 -4.87 -16.74
N ARG A 93 6.87 -4.24 -17.92
CA ARG A 93 6.75 -2.79 -18.06
C ARG A 93 5.39 -2.26 -17.59
N ALA A 94 4.31 -2.99 -17.78
CA ALA A 94 2.98 -2.62 -17.29
C ALA A 94 2.88 -2.81 -15.77
N LEU A 95 3.48 -3.87 -15.23
CA LEU A 95 3.56 -4.10 -13.78
C LEU A 95 4.42 -3.03 -13.08
N ASP A 96 5.55 -2.61 -13.69
CA ASP A 96 6.35 -1.48 -13.18
C ASP A 96 5.53 -0.20 -13.13
N ARG A 97 4.72 0.05 -14.16
CA ARG A 97 3.82 1.22 -14.20
C ARG A 97 2.74 1.13 -13.15
N TYR A 98 2.15 -0.05 -12.93
CA TYR A 98 1.19 -0.31 -11.86
C TYR A 98 1.78 0.05 -10.50
N ARG A 99 2.94 -0.54 -10.15
CA ARG A 99 3.63 -0.25 -8.89
C ARG A 99 4.00 1.21 -8.71
N ASN A 100 4.41 1.87 -9.79
CA ASN A 100 4.88 3.25 -9.70
C ASN A 100 3.76 4.28 -9.66
N ARG A 101 2.62 4.04 -10.34
CA ARG A 101 1.59 5.05 -10.54
C ARG A 101 0.30 4.80 -9.78
N GLU A 102 -0.07 3.51 -9.63
CA GLU A 102 -1.37 3.16 -9.05
C GLU A 102 -1.25 2.82 -7.56
N ILE A 103 -0.05 2.38 -7.14
CA ILE A 103 0.21 1.91 -5.77
C ILE A 103 1.16 2.85 -5.04
N GLY A 104 0.76 3.28 -3.84
CA GLY A 104 1.67 3.82 -2.82
C GLY A 104 2.01 2.74 -1.80
N PHE A 105 3.27 2.60 -1.43
CA PHE A 105 3.69 1.68 -0.38
C PHE A 105 4.26 2.42 0.82
N VAL A 106 3.76 2.07 2.01
CA VAL A 106 4.32 2.44 3.32
C VAL A 106 4.64 1.15 4.08
N PHE A 107 5.88 0.99 4.49
CA PHE A 107 6.37 -0.17 5.22
C PHE A 107 6.55 0.15 6.70
N GLN A 108 6.60 -0.87 7.53
CA GLN A 108 6.93 -0.76 8.96
C GLN A 108 8.31 -0.12 9.17
N PHE A 109 9.30 -0.47 8.33
CA PHE A 109 10.58 0.22 8.23
C PHE A 109 10.51 1.26 7.12
N TYR A 110 11.00 2.47 7.37
CA TYR A 110 10.80 3.63 6.50
C TYR A 110 11.42 3.48 5.10
N HIS A 111 12.45 2.65 4.93
CA HIS A 111 13.20 2.42 3.68
C HIS A 111 13.58 3.72 2.96
N LEU A 112 13.92 4.75 3.71
CA LEU A 112 14.45 5.99 3.15
C LEU A 112 15.90 5.77 2.74
N LEU A 113 16.28 6.38 1.62
CA LEU A 113 17.67 6.37 1.17
C LEU A 113 18.47 7.35 2.03
N PRO A 114 19.46 6.88 2.81
CA PRO A 114 20.16 7.71 3.81
C PRO A 114 21.02 8.81 3.19
N GLU A 115 21.43 8.66 1.92
CA GLU A 115 22.24 9.61 1.17
C GLU A 115 21.41 10.79 0.64
N LEU A 116 20.10 10.60 0.50
CA LEU A 116 19.18 11.59 -0.05
C LEU A 116 18.54 12.44 1.06
N SER A 117 18.30 13.70 0.76
CA SER A 117 17.51 14.59 1.61
C SER A 117 16.03 14.18 1.66
N VAL A 118 15.28 14.79 2.56
CA VAL A 118 13.81 14.62 2.71
C VAL A 118 13.10 14.82 1.37
N VAL A 119 13.36 15.94 0.69
CA VAL A 119 12.71 16.24 -0.58
C VAL A 119 13.15 15.28 -1.69
N GLU A 120 14.42 14.87 -1.71
CA GLU A 120 14.92 13.91 -2.71
C GLU A 120 14.30 12.53 -2.51
N ASN A 121 14.14 12.06 -1.27
CA ASN A 121 13.39 10.83 -0.98
C ASN A 121 11.94 10.92 -1.47
N ALA A 122 11.26 12.03 -1.21
CA ALA A 122 9.85 12.20 -1.59
C ALA A 122 9.64 12.23 -3.11
N VAL A 123 10.55 12.83 -3.89
CA VAL A 123 10.40 12.93 -5.35
C VAL A 123 10.80 11.65 -6.09
N LEU A 124 11.52 10.74 -5.46
CA LEU A 124 12.15 9.59 -6.11
C LEU A 124 11.19 8.75 -6.98
N PRO A 125 9.99 8.36 -6.51
CA PRO A 125 9.06 7.58 -7.33
C PRO A 125 8.63 8.30 -8.60
N ALA A 126 8.45 9.61 -8.52
CA ALA A 126 8.05 10.43 -9.66
C ALA A 126 9.18 10.61 -10.69
N LEU A 127 10.44 10.50 -10.26
CA LEU A 127 11.60 10.56 -11.17
C LEU A 127 11.80 9.23 -11.91
N VAL A 128 11.59 8.09 -11.25
CA VAL A 128 11.81 6.75 -11.82
C VAL A 128 10.79 6.40 -12.91
N GLY A 129 9.55 6.86 -12.80
CA GLY A 129 8.45 6.53 -13.72
C GLY A 129 8.43 7.32 -15.02
N GLN A 130 9.43 8.15 -15.34
CA GLN A 130 9.36 9.11 -16.45
C GLN A 130 9.96 8.58 -17.76
N VAL A 131 9.17 8.73 -18.85
CA VAL A 131 9.65 8.63 -20.24
C VAL A 131 10.24 9.99 -20.64
N PRO A 132 11.32 10.04 -21.45
CA PRO A 132 12.04 11.27 -21.75
C PRO A 132 11.20 12.26 -22.59
N LEU A 133 10.74 13.37 -21.97
CA LEU A 133 10.25 14.58 -22.68
C LEU A 133 9.94 15.70 -21.67
N PRO A 134 10.01 16.95 -22.00
CA PRO A 134 11.07 17.89 -21.60
C PRO A 134 11.33 17.86 -20.09
N TRP A 135 12.41 17.19 -19.73
CA TRP A 135 12.85 16.85 -18.37
C TRP A 135 12.90 18.04 -17.37
N ARG A 136 13.27 19.23 -17.82
CA ARG A 136 13.52 20.34 -16.89
C ARG A 136 12.25 20.94 -16.27
N SER A 137 11.22 21.22 -17.07
CA SER A 137 9.96 21.80 -16.55
C SER A 137 9.20 20.83 -15.66
N ARG A 138 9.16 19.54 -16.04
CA ARG A 138 8.47 18.50 -15.30
C ARG A 138 9.15 18.17 -13.97
N ARG A 139 10.48 18.26 -13.92
CA ARG A 139 11.23 18.07 -12.67
C ARG A 139 10.92 19.15 -11.64
N HIS A 140 10.73 20.38 -12.07
CA HIS A 140 10.34 21.48 -11.19
C HIS A 140 8.94 21.23 -10.60
N GLU A 141 7.96 20.93 -11.43
CA GLU A 141 6.59 20.63 -11.02
C GLU A 141 6.51 19.45 -10.03
N ILE A 142 7.27 18.36 -10.28
CA ILE A 142 7.34 17.21 -9.38
C ILE A 142 7.91 17.63 -8.01
N ARG A 143 8.97 18.44 -8.04
CA ARG A 143 9.62 18.90 -6.82
C ARG A 143 8.70 19.81 -6.00
N GLU A 144 8.03 20.77 -6.63
CA GLU A 144 7.08 21.66 -5.97
C GLU A 144 5.95 20.87 -5.31
N ARG A 145 5.34 19.92 -6.02
CA ARG A 145 4.30 19.05 -5.46
C ARG A 145 4.78 18.22 -4.26
N ALA A 146 6.01 17.73 -4.32
CA ALA A 146 6.57 16.98 -3.19
C ALA A 146 6.83 17.92 -1.99
N ILE A 147 7.26 19.15 -2.23
CA ILE A 147 7.44 20.17 -1.18
C ILE A 147 6.09 20.50 -0.54
N ASP A 148 5.05 20.80 -1.34
CA ASP A 148 3.70 21.08 -0.84
C ASP A 148 3.17 19.94 0.03
N LEU A 149 3.41 18.70 -0.38
CA LEU A 149 3.01 17.51 0.39
C LEU A 149 3.78 17.41 1.71
N LEU A 150 5.09 17.62 1.68
CA LEU A 150 5.95 17.62 2.86
C LEU A 150 5.59 18.76 3.83
N GLU A 151 5.25 19.93 3.34
CA GLU A 151 4.79 21.07 4.14
C GLU A 151 3.46 20.76 4.83
N ARG A 152 2.49 20.19 4.11
CA ARG A 152 1.22 19.70 4.70
C ARG A 152 1.46 18.66 5.80
N PHE A 153 2.50 17.86 5.68
CA PHE A 153 2.90 16.87 6.69
C PHE A 153 3.78 17.45 7.80
N GLY A 154 3.93 18.79 7.86
CA GLY A 154 4.69 19.50 8.90
C GLY A 154 6.20 19.38 8.74
N LEU A 155 6.70 19.04 7.56
CA LEU A 155 8.13 18.82 7.28
C LEU A 155 8.78 19.96 6.48
N GLY A 156 8.12 21.12 6.30
CA GLY A 156 8.66 22.25 5.54
C GLY A 156 10.02 22.74 6.06
N HIS A 157 10.23 22.68 7.36
CA HIS A 157 11.49 23.05 8.00
C HIS A 157 12.59 21.97 7.89
N ARG A 158 12.27 20.77 7.35
CA ARG A 158 13.16 19.60 7.24
C ARG A 158 13.56 19.25 5.81
N LEU A 159 13.16 19.98 4.80
CA LEU A 159 13.31 19.64 3.38
C LEU A 159 14.73 19.23 2.96
N LYS A 160 15.75 19.87 3.56
CA LYS A 160 17.17 19.62 3.27
C LYS A 160 17.83 18.60 4.21
N HIS A 161 17.15 18.18 5.29
CA HIS A 161 17.69 17.21 6.25
C HIS A 161 17.78 15.82 5.62
N ARG A 162 18.66 15.00 6.14
CA ARG A 162 18.80 13.58 5.79
C ARG A 162 18.07 12.69 6.80
N PRO A 163 17.71 11.45 6.44
CA PRO A 163 16.95 10.53 7.31
C PRO A 163 17.54 10.36 8.71
N ARG A 164 18.86 10.37 8.85
CA ARG A 164 19.57 10.25 10.16
C ARG A 164 19.32 11.43 11.11
N GLU A 165 18.89 12.57 10.58
CA GLU A 165 18.67 13.81 11.33
C GLU A 165 17.18 13.96 11.74
N LEU A 166 16.36 12.97 11.44
CA LEU A 166 14.92 12.96 11.66
C LEU A 166 14.52 12.02 12.80
N SER A 167 13.47 12.41 13.54
CA SER A 167 12.77 11.51 14.47
C SER A 167 12.08 10.34 13.71
N GLY A 168 11.62 9.32 14.45
CA GLY A 168 10.86 8.20 13.88
C GLY A 168 9.60 8.66 13.14
N GLY A 169 8.81 9.55 13.77
CA GLY A 169 7.61 10.10 13.17
C GLY A 169 7.88 10.98 11.94
N GLU A 170 8.95 11.79 11.96
CA GLU A 170 9.36 12.58 10.80
C GLU A 170 9.76 11.66 9.65
N ARG A 171 10.52 10.58 9.90
CA ARG A 171 10.87 9.58 8.88
C ARG A 171 9.65 8.91 8.28
N GLN A 172 8.65 8.58 9.12
CA GLN A 172 7.39 7.98 8.65
C GLN A 172 6.60 8.95 7.76
N ARG A 173 6.52 10.23 8.14
CA ARG A 173 5.87 11.26 7.33
C ARG A 173 6.56 11.43 5.96
N VAL A 174 7.89 11.35 5.90
CA VAL A 174 8.64 11.34 4.63
C VAL A 174 8.31 10.10 3.80
N ALA A 175 8.23 8.91 4.42
CA ALA A 175 7.89 7.67 3.73
C ALA A 175 6.47 7.73 3.15
N ILE A 176 5.50 8.29 3.88
CA ILE A 176 4.13 8.52 3.39
C ILE A 176 4.12 9.54 2.25
N ALA A 177 4.83 10.68 2.39
CA ALA A 177 4.95 11.67 1.32
C ALA A 177 5.54 11.06 0.04
N ARG A 178 6.56 10.22 0.16
CA ARG A 178 7.14 9.46 -0.95
C ARG A 178 6.11 8.53 -1.59
N ALA A 179 5.34 7.79 -0.79
CA ALA A 179 4.31 6.88 -1.30
C ALA A 179 3.22 7.62 -2.08
N LEU A 180 2.87 8.84 -1.67
CA LEU A 180 1.82 9.66 -2.28
C LEU A 180 2.29 10.58 -3.42
N ALA A 181 3.61 10.62 -3.71
CA ALA A 181 4.21 11.55 -4.68
C ALA A 181 3.62 11.44 -6.10
N ASN A 182 3.22 10.24 -6.51
CA ASN A 182 2.59 9.97 -7.81
C ASN A 182 1.07 10.01 -7.79
N ARG A 183 0.42 10.39 -6.67
CA ARG A 183 -1.04 10.35 -6.48
C ARG A 183 -1.60 8.95 -6.78
N PRO A 184 -1.19 7.93 -6.06
CA PRO A 184 -1.64 6.56 -6.29
C PRO A 184 -3.15 6.45 -6.07
N ALA A 185 -3.77 5.45 -6.71
CA ALA A 185 -5.18 5.14 -6.50
C ALA A 185 -5.40 4.46 -5.13
N VAL A 186 -4.41 3.72 -4.63
CA VAL A 186 -4.47 3.05 -3.34
C VAL A 186 -3.12 3.10 -2.62
N LEU A 187 -3.17 3.35 -1.31
CA LEU A 187 -2.04 3.24 -0.39
C LEU A 187 -2.09 1.88 0.30
N LEU A 188 -1.03 1.10 0.16
CA LEU A 188 -0.81 -0.15 0.87
C LEU A 188 0.14 0.11 2.04
N ALA A 189 -0.34 -0.05 3.28
CA ALA A 189 0.41 0.29 4.49
C ALA A 189 0.63 -0.96 5.37
N ASP A 190 1.89 -1.34 5.54
CA ASP A 190 2.32 -2.46 6.37
C ASP A 190 2.76 -1.93 7.74
N GLU A 191 1.91 -2.08 8.75
CA GLU A 191 2.13 -1.64 10.13
C GLU A 191 2.75 -0.23 10.23
N PRO A 192 2.13 0.81 9.65
CA PRO A 192 2.76 2.12 9.46
C PRO A 192 3.10 2.86 10.76
N THR A 193 2.60 2.39 11.90
CA THR A 193 2.84 2.96 13.24
C THR A 193 3.58 2.01 14.19
N GLY A 194 3.91 0.79 13.73
CA GLY A 194 4.46 -0.28 14.57
C GLY A 194 5.78 0.06 15.27
N ASN A 195 6.56 1.01 14.75
CA ASN A 195 7.84 1.44 15.32
C ASN A 195 7.76 2.83 15.99
N LEU A 196 6.55 3.32 16.29
CA LEU A 196 6.32 4.65 16.86
C LEU A 196 5.67 4.55 18.25
N ASP A 197 5.91 5.54 19.08
CA ASP A 197 5.14 5.69 20.30
C ASP A 197 3.66 6.02 19.99
N ARG A 198 2.78 5.77 20.96
CA ARG A 198 1.32 5.89 20.78
C ARG A 198 0.89 7.28 20.29
N LYS A 199 1.52 8.36 20.79
CA LYS A 199 1.17 9.73 20.41
C LYS A 199 1.54 9.98 18.96
N THR A 200 2.79 9.70 18.60
CA THR A 200 3.30 9.87 17.23
C THR A 200 2.55 8.96 16.24
N GLY A 201 2.23 7.72 16.64
CA GLY A 201 1.39 6.81 15.86
C GLY A 201 0.01 7.39 15.58
N GLY A 202 -0.64 7.99 16.60
CA GLY A 202 -1.92 8.69 16.44
C GLY A 202 -1.85 9.82 15.42
N GLU A 203 -0.81 10.65 15.46
CA GLU A 203 -0.59 11.74 14.50
C GLU A 203 -0.41 11.22 13.05
N ILE A 204 0.24 10.07 12.86
CA ILE A 204 0.37 9.41 11.55
C ILE A 204 -0.99 8.92 11.06
N LEU A 205 -1.79 8.31 11.93
CA LEU A 205 -3.13 7.85 11.55
C LEU A 205 -4.08 9.01 11.22
N ASP A 206 -3.98 10.14 11.94
CA ASP A 206 -4.75 11.34 11.65
C ASP A 206 -4.39 11.92 10.27
N LEU A 207 -3.09 11.91 9.91
CA LEU A 207 -2.62 12.30 8.59
C LEU A 207 -3.18 11.38 7.49
N LEU A 208 -3.16 10.07 7.71
CA LEU A 208 -3.73 9.10 6.75
C LEU A 208 -5.25 9.26 6.63
N ALA A 209 -5.95 9.52 7.74
CA ALA A 209 -7.39 9.80 7.73
C ALA A 209 -7.74 11.10 6.96
N GLU A 210 -6.86 12.09 6.98
CA GLU A 210 -7.04 13.29 6.17
C GLU A 210 -6.87 13.01 4.68
N GLU A 211 -5.85 12.25 4.28
CA GLU A 211 -5.67 11.86 2.87
C GLU A 211 -6.80 10.93 2.39
N HIS A 212 -7.31 10.03 3.26
CA HIS A 212 -8.50 9.21 2.96
C HIS A 212 -9.75 10.08 2.72
N ARG A 213 -10.01 11.07 3.57
CA ARG A 213 -11.11 12.03 3.36
C ARG A 213 -10.99 12.84 2.06
N ARG A 214 -9.79 12.92 1.48
CA ARG A 214 -9.53 13.50 0.15
C ARG A 214 -9.73 12.50 -0.99
N GLY A 215 -10.18 11.28 -0.69
CA GLY A 215 -10.51 10.24 -1.66
C GLY A 215 -9.43 9.17 -1.86
N LEU A 216 -8.37 9.15 -1.05
CA LEU A 216 -7.37 8.09 -1.11
C LEU A 216 -7.94 6.78 -0.59
N SER A 217 -7.87 5.71 -1.38
CA SER A 217 -8.15 4.36 -0.88
C SER A 217 -6.96 3.85 -0.08
N ILE A 218 -7.21 3.16 1.04
CA ILE A 218 -6.16 2.64 1.92
C ILE A 218 -6.41 1.16 2.21
N VAL A 219 -5.39 0.34 2.05
CA VAL A 219 -5.35 -1.01 2.64
C VAL A 219 -4.23 -1.02 3.68
N MET A 220 -4.61 -1.19 4.93
CA MET A 220 -3.67 -1.19 6.04
C MET A 220 -3.66 -2.54 6.73
N VAL A 221 -2.48 -3.15 6.84
CA VAL A 221 -2.33 -4.35 7.67
C VAL A 221 -1.78 -3.95 9.03
N THR A 222 -2.37 -4.51 10.09
CA THR A 222 -2.00 -4.18 11.46
C THR A 222 -2.42 -5.28 12.43
N HIS A 223 -1.83 -5.28 13.62
CA HIS A 223 -2.29 -6.08 14.78
C HIS A 223 -2.93 -5.19 15.87
N ASP A 224 -2.99 -3.87 15.68
CA ASP A 224 -3.56 -2.92 16.64
C ASP A 224 -5.06 -2.71 16.36
N ALA A 225 -5.89 -3.15 17.32
CA ALA A 225 -7.35 -3.04 17.24
C ALA A 225 -7.84 -1.58 17.13
N GLY A 226 -7.16 -0.63 17.79
CA GLY A 226 -7.53 0.78 17.72
C GLY A 226 -7.36 1.41 16.34
N ILE A 227 -6.59 0.76 15.46
CA ILE A 227 -6.47 1.15 14.05
C ILE A 227 -7.66 0.64 13.25
N GLY A 228 -8.13 -0.60 13.54
CA GLY A 228 -9.32 -1.17 12.90
C GLY A 228 -10.56 -0.30 13.07
N GLU A 229 -10.71 0.38 14.20
CA GLU A 229 -11.83 1.28 14.50
C GLU A 229 -11.86 2.55 13.62
N ARG A 230 -10.74 2.91 13.00
CA ARG A 230 -10.65 4.09 12.10
C ARG A 230 -10.94 3.75 10.64
N ALA A 231 -10.92 2.47 10.28
CA ALA A 231 -11.19 1.99 8.93
C ALA A 231 -12.70 1.90 8.66
N ASP A 232 -13.09 2.03 7.40
CA ASP A 232 -14.49 1.84 6.99
C ASP A 232 -14.92 0.39 7.13
N ARG A 233 -13.98 -0.54 6.97
CA ARG A 233 -14.19 -1.99 7.10
C ARG A 233 -12.94 -2.68 7.60
N THR A 234 -13.15 -3.72 8.42
CA THR A 234 -12.07 -4.56 8.96
C THR A 234 -12.27 -6.00 8.52
N LEU A 235 -11.18 -6.64 8.09
CA LEU A 235 -11.09 -8.07 7.80
C LEU A 235 -10.02 -8.69 8.69
N TRP A 236 -10.14 -10.00 8.92
CA TRP A 236 -9.16 -10.76 9.71
C TRP A 236 -8.44 -11.77 8.82
N LEU A 237 -7.11 -11.76 8.87
CA LEU A 237 -6.27 -12.78 8.22
C LEU A 237 -5.80 -13.77 9.28
N ARG A 238 -6.28 -15.00 9.19
CA ARG A 238 -5.93 -16.12 10.07
C ARG A 238 -5.51 -17.32 9.23
N ASP A 239 -4.44 -17.96 9.60
CA ASP A 239 -3.92 -19.13 8.89
C ASP A 239 -3.95 -18.98 7.36
N GLY A 240 -3.56 -17.79 6.87
CA GLY A 240 -3.51 -17.48 5.45
C GLY A 240 -4.87 -17.36 4.74
N ARG A 241 -5.97 -17.23 5.47
CA ARG A 241 -7.33 -16.99 4.96
C ARG A 241 -7.92 -15.71 5.52
N VAL A 242 -8.79 -15.08 4.74
CA VAL A 242 -9.46 -13.83 5.13
C VAL A 242 -10.88 -14.13 5.60
N ASP A 243 -11.24 -13.62 6.78
CA ASP A 243 -12.55 -13.71 7.39
C ASP A 243 -13.11 -12.33 7.70
N GLU A 244 -14.44 -12.18 7.69
CA GLU A 244 -15.13 -10.92 8.04
C GLU A 244 -15.37 -10.78 9.54
N SER A 245 -15.25 -11.87 10.32
CA SER A 245 -15.50 -11.89 11.75
C SER A 245 -14.22 -12.18 12.55
N PRO A 246 -14.03 -11.54 13.72
CA PRO A 246 -12.92 -11.85 14.62
C PRO A 246 -13.04 -13.24 15.28
N ASP A 247 -14.22 -13.85 15.29
CA ASP A 247 -14.53 -15.08 16.04
C ASP A 247 -14.84 -16.29 15.14
N SER A 248 -14.52 -16.22 13.84
CA SER A 248 -14.76 -17.34 12.87
C SER A 248 -13.65 -18.37 12.89
#